data_860801377191b6c3e4c404cf68f3ffab
#
_entry.id   860801377191b6c3e4c404cf68f3ffab
#
_cell.length_a   1.000
_cell.length_b   1.000
_cell.length_c   1.000
_cell.angle_alpha   90.00
_cell.angle_beta   90.00
_cell.angle_gamma   90.00
#
_symmetry.space_group_name_H-M   'P 1'
#
loop_
_entity.id
_entity.type
_entity.pdbx_description
1 polymer ?
#
loop_
_entity_poly.entity_id
_entity_poly.type
_entity_poly.pdbx_seq_one_letter_code
_entity_poly.pdbx_strand_id
1 'polypeptide(L)'
;KVFSESLSMAVITNDIYTKEDAEILMKKQVINSERILAVETGGCPHTAIREDASINLQAVDKLSAKFPDLDLILLESGGDNLSATFSPELVDYTIFMIDVCMGEEIPRKGGPAIMRSDLLIINKIDLAEYVDVSVDQMLQDAIAKRNGKPVLLTNLKQEKGVDAVKGEIMKMGNLKA
;
A
#
# COMPACT_ATOMS: atom_id res chain seq x y z
N LYS A 1 11.61 -0.20 -6.00
CA LYS A 1 12.66 0.04 -7.02
C LYS A 1 12.55 1.46 -7.61
N VAL A 2 11.37 1.88 -8.06
CA VAL A 2 11.18 3.20 -8.74
C VAL A 2 11.57 4.40 -7.86
N PHE A 3 11.40 4.29 -6.55
CA PHE A 3 11.76 5.37 -5.60
C PHE A 3 13.16 5.23 -5.03
N SER A 4 13.73 4.01 -4.98
CA SER A 4 15.01 3.77 -4.30
C SER A 4 16.21 4.46 -4.95
N GLU A 5 16.05 4.99 -6.16
CA GLU A 5 17.08 5.74 -6.86
C GLU A 5 17.02 7.25 -6.58
N SER A 6 15.87 7.75 -6.08
CA SER A 6 15.61 9.18 -5.90
C SER A 6 15.24 9.59 -4.48
N LEU A 7 14.84 8.63 -3.63
CA LEU A 7 14.43 8.90 -2.26
C LEU A 7 15.16 7.99 -1.28
N SER A 8 15.50 8.55 -0.12
CA SER A 8 15.92 7.77 1.04
C SER A 8 14.69 7.11 1.67
N MET A 9 14.55 5.79 1.51
CA MET A 9 13.33 5.09 1.91
C MET A 9 13.59 3.87 2.79
N ALA A 10 12.58 3.51 3.58
CA ALA A 10 12.53 2.28 4.36
C ALA A 10 11.17 1.59 4.18
N VAL A 11 11.11 0.31 4.54
CA VAL A 11 9.88 -0.50 4.46
C VAL A 11 9.65 -1.22 5.77
N ILE A 12 8.40 -1.22 6.22
CA ILE A 12 7.91 -2.02 7.34
C ILE A 12 6.87 -2.99 6.79
N THR A 13 7.07 -4.28 6.98
CA THR A 13 6.09 -5.31 6.64
C THR A 13 5.46 -5.87 7.91
N ASN A 14 4.16 -6.12 7.88
CA ASN A 14 3.42 -6.73 8.98
C ASN A 14 2.93 -8.12 8.58
N ASP A 15 3.19 -9.11 9.42
CA ASP A 15 2.61 -10.45 9.28
C ASP A 15 2.33 -11.04 10.66
N ILE A 16 1.50 -12.08 10.70
CA ILE A 16 1.12 -12.74 11.97
C ILE A 16 2.29 -13.53 12.56
N TYR A 17 2.92 -14.37 11.74
CA TYR A 17 3.93 -15.34 12.20
C TYR A 17 5.16 -15.44 11.28
N THR A 18 5.20 -14.73 10.17
CA THR A 18 6.28 -14.89 9.19
C THR A 18 6.97 -13.56 8.88
N LYS A 19 8.14 -13.65 8.26
CA LYS A 19 8.89 -12.52 7.71
C LYS A 19 9.00 -12.65 6.19
N GLU A 20 8.12 -13.43 5.57
CA GLU A 20 8.26 -13.82 4.18
C GLU A 20 8.29 -12.62 3.24
N ASP A 21 7.42 -11.62 3.45
CA ASP A 21 7.38 -10.41 2.65
C ASP A 21 8.69 -9.60 2.75
N ALA A 22 9.23 -9.48 3.97
CA ALA A 22 10.53 -8.85 4.16
C ALA A 22 11.66 -9.65 3.47
N GLU A 23 11.64 -10.98 3.57
CA GLU A 23 12.63 -11.84 2.91
C GLU A 23 12.54 -11.76 1.38
N ILE A 24 11.32 -11.66 0.81
CA ILE A 24 11.12 -11.46 -0.63
C ILE A 24 11.74 -10.12 -1.07
N LEU A 25 11.51 -9.05 -0.31
CA LEU A 25 12.08 -7.73 -0.60
C LEU A 25 13.62 -7.76 -0.51
N MET A 26 14.17 -8.43 0.51
CA MET A 26 15.62 -8.60 0.67
C MET A 26 16.23 -9.42 -0.48
N LYS A 27 15.59 -10.52 -0.88
CA LYS A 27 16.03 -11.35 -2.03
C LYS A 27 16.00 -10.58 -3.35
N LYS A 28 15.04 -9.68 -3.53
CA LYS A 28 14.94 -8.83 -4.72
C LYS A 28 15.94 -7.66 -4.73
N GLN A 29 16.63 -7.42 -3.63
CA GLN A 29 17.63 -6.34 -3.48
C GLN A 29 17.11 -4.96 -3.94
N VAL A 30 15.84 -4.68 -3.67
CA VAL A 30 15.19 -3.42 -4.08
C VAL A 30 15.72 -2.23 -3.27
N ILE A 31 15.95 -2.47 -1.98
CA ILE A 31 16.58 -1.53 -1.03
C ILE A 31 17.54 -2.30 -0.11
N ASN A 32 18.41 -1.58 0.58
CA ASN A 32 19.31 -2.19 1.56
C ASN A 32 18.49 -2.92 2.64
N SER A 33 18.89 -4.14 2.98
CA SER A 33 18.20 -4.99 3.98
C SER A 33 18.08 -4.32 5.36
N GLU A 34 19.01 -3.45 5.72
CA GLU A 34 18.93 -2.68 6.98
C GLU A 34 17.78 -1.67 7.03
N ARG A 35 17.19 -1.34 5.88
CA ARG A 35 16.04 -0.44 5.71
C ARG A 35 14.71 -1.21 5.59
N ILE A 36 14.73 -2.53 5.76
CA ILE A 36 13.55 -3.39 5.79
C ILE A 36 13.37 -3.91 7.20
N LEU A 37 12.21 -3.67 7.80
CA LEU A 37 11.87 -4.16 9.12
C LEU A 37 10.59 -5.01 9.06
N ALA A 38 10.69 -6.26 9.46
CA ALA A 38 9.53 -7.13 9.63
C ALA A 38 8.98 -6.97 11.05
N VAL A 39 7.66 -6.78 11.14
CA VAL A 39 6.91 -6.74 12.40
C VAL A 39 6.04 -8.00 12.47
N GLU A 40 6.30 -8.85 13.45
CA GLU A 40 5.46 -9.99 13.78
C GLU A 40 4.41 -9.54 14.80
N THR A 41 3.15 -9.53 14.39
CA THR A 41 2.06 -8.99 15.21
C THR A 41 1.55 -9.95 16.27
N GLY A 42 1.87 -11.25 16.15
CA GLY A 42 1.48 -12.31 17.11
C GLY A 42 -0.03 -12.56 17.20
N GLY A 43 -0.81 -11.83 16.43
CA GLY A 43 -2.27 -11.86 16.40
C GLY A 43 -2.80 -11.22 15.13
N CYS A 44 -4.00 -10.65 15.17
CA CYS A 44 -4.60 -10.01 14.02
C CYS A 44 -3.76 -8.79 13.55
N PRO A 45 -3.19 -8.79 12.33
CA PRO A 45 -2.37 -7.67 11.84
C PRO A 45 -3.11 -6.33 11.80
N HIS A 46 -4.43 -6.37 11.65
CA HIS A 46 -5.26 -5.16 11.63
C HIS A 46 -5.29 -4.43 12.98
N THR A 47 -5.17 -5.16 14.09
CA THR A 47 -5.03 -4.56 15.41
C THR A 47 -3.75 -3.72 15.48
N ALA A 48 -2.64 -4.24 14.98
CA ALA A 48 -1.33 -3.58 15.02
C ALA A 48 -1.22 -2.33 14.14
N ILE A 49 -2.13 -2.13 13.20
CA ILE A 49 -2.15 -0.93 12.35
C ILE A 49 -3.23 0.08 12.74
N ARG A 50 -4.18 -0.28 13.60
CA ARG A 50 -5.31 0.57 13.94
C ARG A 50 -5.60 0.70 15.44
N GLU A 51 -5.90 -0.42 16.12
CA GLU A 51 -6.39 -0.40 17.51
C GLU A 51 -5.26 -0.23 18.51
N ASP A 52 -4.13 -0.88 18.25
CA ASP A 52 -2.89 -0.73 19.02
C ASP A 52 -1.70 -0.66 18.05
N ALA A 53 -1.44 0.53 17.55
CA ALA A 53 -0.36 0.79 16.61
C ALA A 53 1.04 0.85 17.26
N SER A 54 1.16 0.60 18.57
CA SER A 54 2.39 0.82 19.32
C SER A 54 3.61 0.08 18.76
N ILE A 55 3.45 -1.17 18.33
CA ILE A 55 4.54 -1.96 17.75
C ILE A 55 5.05 -1.37 16.43
N ASN A 56 4.13 -0.85 15.59
CA ASN A 56 4.50 -0.21 14.34
C ASN A 56 5.06 1.20 14.56
N LEU A 57 4.55 1.97 15.53
CA LEU A 57 5.13 3.26 15.91
C LEU A 57 6.57 3.08 16.40
N GLN A 58 6.86 2.06 17.23
CA GLN A 58 8.22 1.73 17.62
C GLN A 58 9.12 1.35 16.44
N ALA A 59 8.56 0.65 15.44
CA ALA A 59 9.29 0.30 14.23
C ALA A 59 9.64 1.56 13.40
N VAL A 60 8.71 2.51 13.27
CA VAL A 60 8.91 3.81 12.62
C VAL A 60 10.00 4.60 13.36
N ASP A 61 9.90 4.71 14.68
CA ASP A 61 10.88 5.43 15.52
C ASP A 61 12.28 4.83 15.35
N LYS A 62 12.39 3.50 15.38
CA LYS A 62 13.66 2.80 15.18
C LYS A 62 14.31 3.08 13.84
N LEU A 63 13.52 3.07 12.76
CA LEU A 63 14.02 3.37 11.42
C LEU A 63 14.41 4.85 11.29
N SER A 64 13.58 5.76 11.80
CA SER A 64 13.85 7.20 11.78
C SER A 64 15.10 7.58 12.59
N ALA A 65 15.30 6.94 13.74
CA ALA A 65 16.50 7.15 14.55
C ALA A 65 17.77 6.60 13.87
N LYS A 66 17.65 5.45 13.18
CA LYS A 66 18.79 4.84 12.47
C LYS A 66 19.14 5.56 11.18
N PHE A 67 18.16 6.14 10.50
CA PHE A 67 18.27 6.81 9.21
C PHE A 67 17.61 8.19 9.27
N PRO A 68 18.29 9.21 9.80
CA PRO A 68 17.70 10.56 9.96
C PRO A 68 17.36 11.27 8.65
N ASP A 69 17.84 10.75 7.53
CA ASP A 69 17.66 11.26 6.17
C ASP A 69 16.49 10.62 5.42
N LEU A 70 15.62 9.84 6.11
CA LEU A 70 14.50 9.20 5.45
C LEU A 70 13.48 10.21 4.91
N ASP A 71 13.19 10.08 3.62
CA ASP A 71 12.13 10.81 2.93
C ASP A 71 10.78 10.07 3.01
N LEU A 72 10.82 8.72 3.02
CA LEU A 72 9.62 7.89 2.90
C LEU A 72 9.76 6.58 3.67
N ILE A 73 8.77 6.26 4.48
CA ILE A 73 8.56 4.93 5.04
C ILE A 73 7.31 4.32 4.41
N LEU A 74 7.44 3.18 3.75
CA LEU A 74 6.32 2.38 3.30
C LEU A 74 5.99 1.35 4.37
N LEU A 75 4.76 1.41 4.88
CA LEU A 75 4.26 0.47 5.86
C LEU A 75 3.16 -0.38 5.24
N GLU A 76 3.37 -1.69 5.19
CA GLU A 76 2.40 -2.65 4.65
C GLU A 76 1.56 -3.24 5.78
N SER A 77 0.25 -3.33 5.56
CA SER A 77 -0.63 -4.14 6.41
C SER A 77 -0.59 -5.59 5.97
N GLY A 78 -0.55 -6.52 6.91
CA GLY A 78 -0.73 -7.93 6.59
C GLY A 78 -2.18 -8.24 6.23
N GLY A 79 -2.35 -9.07 5.19
CA GLY A 79 -3.63 -9.65 4.80
C GLY A 79 -4.58 -8.72 4.05
N ASP A 80 -5.59 -9.34 3.49
CA ASP A 80 -6.58 -8.73 2.62
C ASP A 80 -7.86 -8.45 3.40
N ASN A 81 -8.21 -7.18 3.62
CA ASN A 81 -9.43 -6.82 4.33
C ASN A 81 -9.98 -5.47 3.87
N LEU A 82 -11.14 -5.48 3.22
CA LEU A 82 -11.84 -4.28 2.78
C LEU A 82 -12.24 -3.32 3.92
N SER A 83 -12.23 -3.78 5.17
CA SER A 83 -12.50 -2.96 6.34
C SER A 83 -11.26 -2.42 7.02
N ALA A 84 -10.08 -2.90 6.67
CA ALA A 84 -8.83 -2.46 7.28
C ALA A 84 -8.55 -0.99 6.95
N THR A 85 -8.22 -0.22 7.96
CA THR A 85 -7.77 1.17 7.84
C THR A 85 -6.64 1.40 8.83
N PHE A 86 -5.65 2.18 8.43
CA PHE A 86 -4.56 2.59 9.31
C PHE A 86 -5.03 3.63 10.34
N SER A 87 -4.41 3.60 11.53
CA SER A 87 -4.52 4.69 12.48
C SER A 87 -3.92 5.97 11.89
N PRO A 88 -4.58 7.13 12.04
CA PRO A 88 -4.01 8.42 11.62
C PRO A 88 -2.72 8.80 12.37
N GLU A 89 -2.46 8.18 13.51
CA GLU A 89 -1.20 8.37 14.27
C GLU A 89 -0.03 7.63 13.64
N LEU A 90 -0.31 6.58 12.86
CA LEU A 90 0.71 5.71 12.29
C LEU A 90 1.15 6.13 10.89
N VAL A 91 0.24 6.65 10.09
CA VAL A 91 0.50 6.97 8.68
C VAL A 91 -0.07 8.33 8.28
N ASP A 92 0.68 9.06 7.45
CA ASP A 92 0.22 10.34 6.87
C ASP A 92 -0.77 10.11 5.73
N TYR A 93 -0.56 9.04 4.95
CA TYR A 93 -1.36 8.71 3.76
C TYR A 93 -1.59 7.22 3.65
N THR A 94 -2.73 6.86 3.09
CA THR A 94 -3.11 5.47 2.87
C THR A 94 -3.34 5.18 1.39
N ILE A 95 -2.72 4.10 0.92
CA ILE A 95 -2.96 3.54 -0.41
C ILE A 95 -3.66 2.21 -0.23
N PHE A 96 -4.80 2.03 -0.87
CA PHE A 96 -5.47 0.76 -0.91
C PHE A 96 -5.40 0.16 -2.31
N MET A 97 -5.12 -1.13 -2.39
CA MET A 97 -5.01 -1.84 -3.65
C MET A 97 -6.01 -2.98 -3.71
N ILE A 98 -6.78 -3.00 -4.78
CA ILE A 98 -7.61 -4.13 -5.20
C ILE A 98 -7.14 -4.59 -6.58
N ASP A 99 -7.61 -5.73 -7.03
CA ASP A 99 -7.38 -6.17 -8.41
C ASP A 99 -8.66 -6.72 -9.06
N VAL A 100 -8.63 -6.87 -10.37
CA VAL A 100 -9.79 -7.30 -11.15
C VAL A 100 -10.25 -8.72 -10.78
N CYS A 101 -9.36 -9.58 -10.26
CA CYS A 101 -9.70 -10.96 -9.89
C CYS A 101 -10.52 -11.02 -8.59
N MET A 102 -10.62 -9.92 -7.83
CA MET A 102 -11.45 -9.85 -6.62
C MET A 102 -12.96 -9.75 -6.93
N GLY A 103 -13.30 -9.39 -8.16
CA GLY A 103 -14.67 -9.26 -8.65
C GLY A 103 -15.06 -7.80 -8.98
N GLU A 104 -15.89 -7.65 -10.02
CA GLU A 104 -16.33 -6.36 -10.55
C GLU A 104 -17.07 -5.51 -9.50
N GLU A 105 -17.81 -6.18 -8.62
CA GLU A 105 -18.65 -5.53 -7.63
C GLU A 105 -17.89 -4.97 -6.41
N ILE A 106 -16.62 -5.26 -6.26
CA ILE A 106 -15.84 -4.85 -5.08
C ILE A 106 -15.85 -3.32 -4.89
N PRO A 107 -15.56 -2.49 -5.89
CA PRO A 107 -15.65 -1.04 -5.72
C PRO A 107 -17.06 -0.56 -5.35
N ARG A 108 -18.09 -1.15 -5.96
CA ARG A 108 -19.51 -0.81 -5.71
C ARG A 108 -19.96 -1.19 -4.31
N LYS A 109 -19.53 -2.35 -3.78
CA LYS A 109 -19.76 -2.74 -2.39
C LYS A 109 -19.11 -1.74 -1.44
N GLY A 110 -17.97 -1.19 -1.82
CA GLY A 110 -17.25 -0.23 -1.02
C GLY A 110 -16.62 -0.86 0.22
N GLY A 111 -16.55 -0.08 1.27
CA GLY A 111 -15.92 -0.43 2.53
C GLY A 111 -14.95 0.67 2.98
N PRO A 112 -14.59 0.71 4.26
CA PRO A 112 -13.75 1.78 4.80
C PRO A 112 -12.42 1.95 4.07
N ALA A 113 -11.76 0.85 3.69
CA ALA A 113 -10.49 0.92 2.98
C ALA A 113 -10.62 1.55 1.59
N ILE A 114 -11.64 1.16 0.81
CA ILE A 114 -11.91 1.75 -0.52
C ILE A 114 -12.29 3.23 -0.40
N MET A 115 -13.16 3.58 0.55
CA MET A 115 -13.73 4.93 0.65
C MET A 115 -12.77 5.94 1.30
N ARG A 116 -11.99 5.50 2.30
CA ARG A 116 -11.17 6.39 3.13
C ARG A 116 -9.73 6.52 2.66
N SER A 117 -9.15 5.51 1.99
CA SER A 117 -7.79 5.63 1.47
C SER A 117 -7.61 6.88 0.61
N ASP A 118 -6.42 7.44 0.63
CA ASP A 118 -6.10 8.64 -0.15
C ASP A 118 -5.93 8.31 -1.62
N LEU A 119 -5.38 7.15 -1.93
CA LEU A 119 -5.27 6.59 -3.27
C LEU A 119 -5.88 5.19 -3.32
N LEU A 120 -6.69 4.89 -4.32
CA LEU A 120 -7.12 3.54 -4.68
C LEU A 120 -6.42 3.11 -5.97
N ILE A 121 -5.87 1.90 -5.96
CA ILE A 121 -5.29 1.28 -7.14
C ILE A 121 -6.13 0.05 -7.51
N ILE A 122 -6.58 -0.03 -8.76
CA ILE A 122 -7.18 -1.22 -9.36
C ILE A 122 -6.11 -1.85 -10.26
N ASN A 123 -5.52 -2.96 -9.78
CA ASN A 123 -4.37 -3.59 -10.42
C ASN A 123 -4.77 -4.79 -11.29
N LYS A 124 -3.79 -5.35 -12.01
CA LYS A 124 -3.92 -6.53 -12.86
C LYS A 124 -4.98 -6.37 -13.95
N ILE A 125 -5.14 -5.16 -14.49
CA ILE A 125 -6.20 -4.87 -15.50
C ILE A 125 -6.07 -5.70 -16.78
N ASP A 126 -4.90 -6.29 -17.04
CA ASP A 126 -4.66 -7.24 -18.13
C ASP A 126 -5.37 -8.58 -17.94
N LEU A 127 -5.77 -8.90 -16.72
CA LEU A 127 -6.49 -10.15 -16.42
C LEU A 127 -8.02 -10.00 -16.53
N ALA A 128 -8.53 -8.80 -16.75
CA ALA A 128 -9.97 -8.52 -16.73
C ALA A 128 -10.77 -9.40 -17.70
N GLU A 129 -10.27 -9.61 -18.92
CA GLU A 129 -10.90 -10.47 -19.93
C GLU A 129 -10.96 -11.94 -19.51
N TYR A 130 -10.00 -12.40 -18.70
CA TYR A 130 -9.94 -13.80 -18.25
C TYR A 130 -10.89 -14.11 -17.08
N VAL A 131 -11.32 -13.06 -16.37
CA VAL A 131 -12.22 -13.17 -15.21
C VAL A 131 -13.59 -12.56 -15.47
N ASP A 132 -13.88 -12.20 -16.74
CA ASP A 132 -15.15 -11.61 -17.20
C ASP A 132 -15.55 -10.35 -16.38
N VAL A 133 -14.63 -9.42 -16.22
CA VAL A 133 -14.78 -8.19 -15.44
C VAL A 133 -14.60 -6.95 -16.32
N SER A 134 -15.50 -5.98 -16.19
CA SER A 134 -15.36 -4.68 -16.83
C SER A 134 -14.53 -3.72 -15.96
N VAL A 135 -13.32 -3.41 -16.42
CA VAL A 135 -12.44 -2.41 -15.77
C VAL A 135 -13.09 -1.04 -15.72
N ASP A 136 -13.82 -0.65 -16.77
CA ASP A 136 -14.52 0.63 -16.85
C ASP A 136 -15.64 0.70 -15.80
N GLN A 137 -16.38 -0.39 -15.58
CA GLN A 137 -17.41 -0.46 -14.55
C GLN A 137 -16.79 -0.35 -13.16
N MET A 138 -15.70 -1.07 -12.89
CA MET A 138 -14.98 -0.98 -11.61
C MET A 138 -14.49 0.45 -11.34
N LEU A 139 -13.96 1.13 -12.36
CA LEU A 139 -13.50 2.51 -12.27
C LEU A 139 -14.64 3.47 -11.93
N GLN A 140 -15.77 3.37 -12.64
CA GLN A 140 -16.94 4.22 -12.41
C GLN A 140 -17.50 4.02 -10.99
N ASP A 141 -17.63 2.77 -10.56
CA ASP A 141 -18.11 2.43 -9.21
C ASP A 141 -17.16 2.96 -8.13
N ALA A 142 -15.85 2.86 -8.35
CA ALA A 142 -14.84 3.39 -7.45
C ALA A 142 -14.92 4.92 -7.33
N ILE A 143 -15.00 5.63 -8.46
CA ILE A 143 -15.12 7.10 -8.50
C ILE A 143 -16.38 7.54 -7.75
N ALA A 144 -17.51 6.88 -7.99
CA ALA A 144 -18.78 7.20 -7.33
C ALA A 144 -18.72 7.06 -5.79
N LYS A 145 -17.89 6.13 -5.28
CA LYS A 145 -17.74 5.88 -3.83
C LYS A 145 -16.71 6.78 -3.14
N ARG A 146 -15.79 7.40 -3.87
CA ARG A 146 -14.59 8.01 -3.30
C ARG A 146 -14.61 9.54 -3.17
N ASN A 147 -15.72 10.20 -3.51
CA ASN A 147 -15.87 11.66 -3.35
C ASN A 147 -14.69 12.46 -3.97
N GLY A 148 -14.26 12.12 -5.17
CA GLY A 148 -13.19 12.81 -5.90
C GLY A 148 -11.76 12.40 -5.52
N LYS A 149 -11.57 11.47 -4.60
CA LYS A 149 -10.25 10.91 -4.31
C LYS A 149 -9.73 10.08 -5.50
N PRO A 150 -8.42 10.09 -5.79
CA PRO A 150 -7.85 9.48 -6.99
C PRO A 150 -8.03 7.95 -7.03
N VAL A 151 -8.27 7.44 -8.24
CA VAL A 151 -8.30 6.02 -8.58
C VAL A 151 -7.36 5.81 -9.76
N LEU A 152 -6.46 4.85 -9.67
CA LEU A 152 -5.53 4.50 -10.75
C LEU A 152 -5.76 3.06 -11.23
N LEU A 153 -5.77 2.91 -12.55
CA LEU A 153 -5.80 1.61 -13.23
C LEU A 153 -4.37 1.18 -13.55
N THR A 154 -3.96 0.00 -13.14
CA THR A 154 -2.58 -0.44 -13.29
C THR A 154 -2.43 -1.90 -13.72
N ASN A 155 -1.29 -2.19 -14.32
CA ASN A 155 -0.69 -3.52 -14.38
C ASN A 155 0.77 -3.38 -13.93
N LEU A 156 0.99 -3.38 -12.63
CA LEU A 156 2.31 -3.11 -12.04
C LEU A 156 3.36 -4.15 -12.42
N LYS A 157 2.95 -5.38 -12.76
CA LYS A 157 3.86 -6.41 -13.23
C LYS A 157 4.50 -6.06 -14.58
N GLN A 158 3.75 -5.38 -15.44
CA GLN A 158 4.20 -4.90 -16.76
C GLN A 158 4.55 -3.40 -16.74
N GLU A 159 4.73 -2.82 -15.56
CA GLU A 159 5.07 -1.41 -15.34
C GLU A 159 4.01 -0.40 -15.85
N LYS A 160 2.83 -0.87 -16.28
CA LYS A 160 1.74 0.02 -16.71
C LYS A 160 1.12 0.75 -15.52
N GLY A 161 1.18 2.07 -15.55
CA GLY A 161 0.65 2.93 -14.48
C GLY A 161 1.62 3.19 -13.33
N VAL A 162 2.85 2.67 -13.37
CA VAL A 162 3.87 2.89 -12.32
C VAL A 162 4.18 4.38 -12.15
N ASP A 163 4.36 5.12 -13.24
CA ASP A 163 4.66 6.56 -13.19
C ASP A 163 3.50 7.36 -12.59
N ALA A 164 2.25 6.97 -12.88
CA ALA A 164 1.09 7.61 -12.27
C ALA A 164 1.03 7.37 -10.76
N VAL A 165 1.30 6.14 -10.32
CA VAL A 165 1.40 5.81 -8.89
C VAL A 165 2.53 6.59 -8.23
N LYS A 166 3.71 6.66 -8.88
CA LYS A 166 4.84 7.47 -8.41
C LYS A 166 4.43 8.92 -8.25
N GLY A 167 3.80 9.49 -9.27
CA GLY A 167 3.35 10.89 -9.26
C GLY A 167 2.39 11.21 -8.11
N GLU A 168 1.41 10.33 -7.85
CA GLU A 168 0.47 10.53 -6.73
C GLU A 168 1.16 10.39 -5.37
N ILE A 169 2.08 9.45 -5.18
CA ILE A 169 2.84 9.33 -3.92
C ILE A 169 3.71 10.56 -3.69
N MET A 170 4.44 11.02 -4.71
CA MET A 170 5.25 12.23 -4.62
C MET A 170 4.42 13.46 -4.26
N LYS A 171 3.24 13.59 -4.87
CA LYS A 171 2.31 14.68 -4.61
C LYS A 171 1.72 14.61 -3.20
N MET A 172 1.23 13.44 -2.77
CA MET A 172 0.69 13.25 -1.42
C MET A 172 1.72 13.57 -0.33
N GLY A 173 2.93 13.06 -0.48
CA GLY A 173 4.02 13.27 0.48
C GLY A 173 4.73 14.61 0.33
N ASN A 174 4.36 15.45 -0.64
CA ASN A 174 5.10 16.69 -0.99
C ASN A 174 6.62 16.42 -1.16
N LEU A 175 6.93 15.24 -1.71
CA LEU A 175 8.30 14.77 -1.89
C LEU A 175 8.93 15.45 -3.12
N LYS A 176 10.21 15.74 -3.04
CA LYS A 176 10.98 16.30 -4.16
C LYS A 176 11.93 15.22 -4.67
N ALA A 177 11.90 14.94 -5.96
CA ALA A 177 12.84 14.04 -6.62
C ALA A 177 14.17 14.74 -6.87
#